data_9c1125718299d8b538bc82bc7a6d89b2
#
_entry.id   9c1125718299d8b538bc82bc7a6d89b2
#
_cell.length_a   1.000
_cell.length_b   1.000
_cell.length_c   1.000
_cell.angle_alpha   90.00
_cell.angle_beta   90.00
_cell.angle_gamma   90.00
#
_symmetry.space_group_name_H-M   'P 1'
#
loop_
_entity.id
_entity.type
_entity.pdbx_description
1 polymer ?
#
loop_
_entity_poly.entity_id
_entity_poly.type
_entity_poly.pdbx_seq_one_letter_code
_entity_poly.pdbx_strand_id
1 'polypeptide(L)'
;MRLNLYALTALTGATLFAMPVAEAQTTTLDGKVFVADAGEKGKPAEEKNDVITFSGGKFHSSLCDQYGYGPGDYKYTPAGYAVAFEAQTQSEKDGGLVWRGTVRGDTIEGTFVHYRKGWMLNPNPEPVEHWFKGRVKS
;
A
#
# COMPACT_ATOMS: atom_id res chain seq x y z
N MET A 1 -59.77 -27.08 50.58
CA MET A 1 -59.00 -25.89 50.13
C MET A 1 -57.81 -26.28 49.42
N ARG A 2 -57.80 -26.24 48.10
CA ARG A 2 -56.65 -26.57 47.29
C ARG A 2 -56.07 -25.28 46.72
N LEU A 3 -54.85 -24.91 47.14
CA LEU A 3 -54.11 -23.83 46.55
C LEU A 3 -53.43 -24.37 45.29
N ASN A 4 -53.90 -23.93 44.14
CA ASN A 4 -53.18 -24.14 42.88
C ASN A 4 -52.14 -23.02 42.74
N LEU A 5 -50.91 -23.38 43.01
CA LEU A 5 -49.77 -22.56 42.64
C LEU A 5 -49.49 -22.79 41.15
N TYR A 6 -49.93 -21.86 40.34
CA TYR A 6 -49.42 -21.79 38.96
C TYR A 6 -48.04 -21.13 38.99
N ALA A 7 -47.04 -21.90 38.86
CA ALA A 7 -45.72 -21.39 38.63
C ALA A 7 -45.65 -20.83 37.21
N LEU A 8 -45.65 -19.50 37.08
CA LEU A 8 -45.36 -18.81 35.85
C LEU A 8 -43.85 -18.90 35.63
N THR A 9 -43.43 -19.84 34.82
CA THR A 9 -42.05 -19.82 34.29
C THR A 9 -42.00 -18.77 33.20
N ALA A 10 -41.48 -17.59 33.55
CA ALA A 10 -41.14 -16.59 32.56
C ALA A 10 -39.92 -17.08 31.80
N LEU A 11 -40.13 -17.54 30.57
CA LEU A 11 -39.05 -17.82 29.64
C LEU A 11 -38.52 -16.46 29.15
N THR A 12 -37.51 -15.95 29.81
CA THR A 12 -36.73 -14.82 29.27
C THR A 12 -35.90 -15.34 28.10
N GLY A 13 -36.47 -15.24 26.90
CA GLY A 13 -35.74 -15.48 25.69
C GLY A 13 -34.68 -14.38 25.53
N ALA A 14 -33.42 -14.71 25.85
CA ALA A 14 -32.32 -13.85 25.50
C ALA A 14 -32.16 -13.90 23.96
N THR A 15 -32.76 -12.91 23.31
CA THR A 15 -32.45 -12.67 21.89
C THR A 15 -31.03 -12.18 21.80
N LEU A 16 -30.14 -13.09 21.51
CA LEU A 16 -28.78 -12.75 21.06
C LEU A 16 -28.91 -12.08 19.70
N PHE A 17 -28.85 -10.74 19.70
CA PHE A 17 -28.61 -10.01 18.48
C PHE A 17 -27.17 -10.30 18.08
N ALA A 18 -26.98 -11.22 17.11
CA ALA A 18 -25.74 -11.30 16.40
C ALA A 18 -25.54 -9.98 15.67
N MET A 19 -24.77 -9.05 16.27
CA MET A 19 -24.29 -7.91 15.51
C MET A 19 -23.47 -8.47 14.36
N PRO A 20 -23.78 -8.05 13.09
CA PRO A 20 -22.86 -8.36 12.02
C PRO A 20 -21.51 -7.80 12.46
N VAL A 21 -20.52 -8.66 12.62
CA VAL A 21 -19.13 -8.25 12.72
C VAL A 21 -18.91 -7.49 11.42
N ALA A 22 -18.82 -6.16 11.50
CA ALA A 22 -18.34 -5.38 10.38
C ALA A 22 -17.00 -6.01 10.05
N GLU A 23 -16.93 -6.77 8.95
CA GLU A 23 -15.68 -7.22 8.42
C GLU A 23 -14.82 -5.97 8.30
N ALA A 24 -13.78 -5.88 9.13
CA ALA A 24 -12.77 -4.86 8.97
C ALA A 24 -12.37 -4.97 7.51
N GLN A 25 -12.76 -3.99 6.69
CA GLN A 25 -12.30 -3.90 5.32
C GLN A 25 -10.79 -3.85 5.43
N THR A 26 -10.15 -4.98 5.19
CA THR A 26 -8.72 -5.02 4.98
C THR A 26 -8.48 -4.20 3.73
N THR A 27 -8.18 -2.92 3.93
CA THR A 27 -7.85 -1.98 2.86
C THR A 27 -6.44 -2.28 2.38
N THR A 28 -6.22 -3.52 1.97
CA THR A 28 -4.99 -3.89 1.28
C THR A 28 -4.98 -3.24 -0.10
N LEU A 29 -3.81 -2.89 -0.56
CA LEU A 29 -3.62 -2.42 -1.91
C LEU A 29 -3.45 -3.58 -2.91
N ASP A 30 -3.37 -4.82 -2.42
CA ASP A 30 -3.20 -5.99 -3.27
C ASP A 30 -4.28 -6.07 -4.36
N GLY A 31 -3.85 -6.35 -5.58
CA GLY A 31 -4.70 -6.39 -6.76
C GLY A 31 -4.81 -5.06 -7.51
N LYS A 32 -4.30 -3.97 -6.94
CA LYS A 32 -4.32 -2.66 -7.61
C LYS A 32 -3.14 -2.51 -8.56
N VAL A 33 -3.43 -1.97 -9.73
CA VAL A 33 -2.45 -1.69 -10.78
C VAL A 33 -2.63 -0.25 -11.24
N PHE A 34 -1.55 0.49 -11.28
CA PHE A 34 -1.53 1.90 -11.71
C PHE A 34 -0.57 2.09 -12.87
N VAL A 35 -0.82 3.13 -13.65
CA VAL A 35 0.14 3.65 -14.63
C VAL A 35 0.56 5.02 -14.17
N ALA A 36 1.84 5.23 -13.98
CA ALA A 36 2.39 6.45 -13.38
C ALA A 36 3.55 7.03 -14.18
N ASP A 37 3.70 8.34 -14.05
CA ASP A 37 4.88 9.07 -14.49
C ASP A 37 5.73 9.43 -13.28
N ALA A 38 7.02 9.61 -13.48
CA ALA A 38 7.96 9.95 -12.43
C ALA A 38 9.06 10.89 -12.92
N GLY A 39 9.65 11.63 -12.01
CA GLY A 39 10.78 12.51 -12.29
C GLY A 39 11.52 12.88 -11.02
N GLU A 40 12.69 13.49 -11.17
CA GLU A 40 13.42 14.04 -10.03
C GLU A 40 12.61 15.17 -9.39
N LYS A 41 12.77 15.32 -8.08
CA LYS A 41 12.14 16.41 -7.32
C LYS A 41 12.37 17.76 -7.96
N GLY A 42 11.29 18.49 -8.23
CA GLY A 42 11.33 19.81 -8.83
C GLY A 42 11.55 19.86 -10.33
N LYS A 43 11.60 18.71 -11.00
CA LYS A 43 11.76 18.59 -12.45
C LYS A 43 10.55 17.94 -13.11
N PRO A 44 10.36 18.13 -14.43
CA PRO A 44 9.32 17.43 -15.19
C PRO A 44 9.52 15.92 -15.18
N ALA A 45 8.46 15.20 -15.60
CA ALA A 45 8.52 13.75 -15.75
C ALA A 45 9.60 13.32 -16.76
N GLU A 46 10.47 12.43 -16.34
CA GLU A 46 11.49 11.79 -17.17
C GLU A 46 11.09 10.37 -17.53
N GLU A 47 10.43 9.68 -16.60
CA GLU A 47 9.95 8.31 -16.74
C GLU A 47 8.44 8.34 -16.94
N LYS A 48 7.95 7.66 -17.97
CA LYS A 48 6.52 7.63 -18.30
C LYS A 48 6.01 6.21 -18.41
N ASN A 49 4.73 6.04 -18.08
CA ASN A 49 4.03 4.77 -18.22
C ASN A 49 4.62 3.63 -17.37
N ASP A 50 5.09 3.96 -16.17
CA ASP A 50 5.48 2.94 -15.20
C ASP A 50 4.24 2.17 -14.74
N VAL A 51 4.26 0.86 -14.85
CA VAL A 51 3.21 0.00 -14.31
C VAL A 51 3.57 -0.35 -12.88
N ILE A 52 2.82 0.22 -11.94
CA ILE A 52 2.97 -0.04 -10.51
C ILE A 52 1.94 -1.07 -10.09
N THR A 53 2.39 -2.18 -9.53
CA THR A 53 1.55 -3.30 -9.12
C THR A 53 1.71 -3.60 -7.65
N PHE A 54 0.58 -3.79 -6.95
CA PHE A 54 0.52 -4.31 -5.59
C PHE A 54 -0.07 -5.73 -5.64
N SER A 55 0.67 -6.72 -5.20
CA SER A 55 0.25 -8.12 -5.25
C SER A 55 0.95 -8.96 -4.18
N GLY A 56 0.16 -9.71 -3.41
CA GLY A 56 0.70 -10.63 -2.41
C GLY A 56 1.60 -9.97 -1.36
N GLY A 57 1.29 -8.75 -0.94
CA GLY A 57 2.11 -7.98 0.00
C GLY A 57 3.36 -7.37 -0.62
N LYS A 58 3.48 -7.39 -1.95
CA LYS A 58 4.62 -6.87 -2.69
C LYS A 58 4.23 -5.67 -3.56
N PHE A 59 5.16 -4.74 -3.67
CA PHE A 59 5.13 -3.59 -4.57
C PHE A 59 6.12 -3.83 -5.71
N HIS A 60 5.73 -3.48 -6.92
CA HIS A 60 6.58 -3.60 -8.09
C HIS A 60 6.40 -2.42 -9.04
N SER A 61 7.52 -1.90 -9.54
CA SER A 61 7.58 -0.87 -10.59
C SER A 61 8.22 -1.49 -11.83
N SER A 62 7.50 -1.51 -12.94
CA SER A 62 7.97 -2.15 -14.18
C SER A 62 9.18 -1.46 -14.79
N LEU A 63 9.27 -0.13 -14.69
CA LEU A 63 10.42 0.61 -15.23
C LEU A 63 11.71 0.34 -14.44
N CYS A 64 11.60 -0.10 -13.21
CA CYS A 64 12.77 -0.43 -12.38
C CYS A 64 13.39 -1.79 -12.73
N ASP A 65 12.69 -2.63 -13.50
CA ASP A 65 13.20 -3.95 -13.90
C ASP A 65 14.53 -3.87 -14.64
N GLN A 66 14.68 -2.88 -15.52
CA GLN A 66 15.92 -2.66 -16.29
C GLN A 66 17.14 -2.36 -15.40
N TYR A 67 16.90 -1.86 -14.18
CA TYR A 67 17.95 -1.57 -13.20
C TYR A 67 18.14 -2.69 -12.17
N GLY A 68 17.44 -3.81 -12.35
CA GLY A 68 17.59 -4.99 -11.51
C GLY A 68 16.77 -4.99 -10.22
N TYR A 69 15.77 -4.11 -10.09
CA TYR A 69 14.85 -4.11 -8.95
C TYR A 69 13.74 -5.12 -9.16
N GLY A 70 13.62 -6.05 -8.24
CA GLY A 70 12.47 -6.93 -8.18
C GLY A 70 11.34 -6.37 -7.30
N PRO A 71 10.25 -7.12 -7.11
CA PRO A 71 9.23 -6.77 -6.14
C PRO A 71 9.81 -6.66 -4.73
N GLY A 72 9.28 -5.74 -3.94
CA GLY A 72 9.66 -5.56 -2.55
C GLY A 72 8.45 -5.49 -1.64
N ASP A 73 8.65 -5.72 -0.36
CA ASP A 73 7.58 -5.66 0.63
C ASP A 73 7.01 -4.26 0.74
N TYR A 74 5.70 -4.15 0.95
CA TYR A 74 5.08 -2.89 1.28
C TYR A 74 4.24 -2.99 2.55
N LYS A 75 4.12 -1.86 3.23
CA LYS A 75 3.23 -1.64 4.37
C LYS A 75 2.20 -0.61 3.99
N TYR A 76 1.01 -0.70 4.55
CA TYR A 76 -0.04 0.28 4.29
C TYR A 76 -0.73 0.69 5.59
N THR A 77 -1.25 1.92 5.61
CA THR A 77 -1.99 2.48 6.73
C THR A 77 -3.21 3.22 6.18
N PRO A 78 -4.41 2.86 6.60
CA PRO A 78 -5.60 3.62 6.24
C PRO A 78 -5.51 5.07 6.77
N ALA A 79 -5.87 6.03 5.93
CA ALA A 79 -5.83 7.46 6.24
C ALA A 79 -7.10 8.14 5.69
N GLY A 80 -8.24 7.96 6.37
CA GLY A 80 -9.55 8.44 5.90
C GLY A 80 -9.98 7.75 4.62
N TYR A 81 -10.19 8.51 3.55
CA TYR A 81 -10.54 7.98 2.22
C TYR A 81 -9.32 7.55 1.40
N ALA A 82 -8.15 7.66 1.96
CA ALA A 82 -6.90 7.31 1.32
C ALA A 82 -6.22 6.16 2.04
N VAL A 83 -5.26 5.53 1.36
CA VAL A 83 -4.37 4.53 1.95
C VAL A 83 -2.94 5.00 1.72
N ALA A 84 -2.22 5.24 2.81
CA ALA A 84 -0.80 5.53 2.76
C ALA A 84 -0.02 4.22 2.65
N PHE A 85 1.07 4.21 1.92
CA PHE A 85 1.94 3.04 1.83
C PHE A 85 3.41 3.43 1.85
N GLU A 86 4.22 2.46 2.25
CA GLU A 86 5.67 2.51 2.16
C GLU A 86 6.17 1.18 1.60
N ALA A 87 7.07 1.23 0.64
CA ALA A 87 7.67 0.06 0.02
C ALA A 87 9.18 0.20 -0.09
N GLN A 88 9.87 -0.92 -0.10
CA GLN A 88 11.31 -0.97 -0.32
C GLN A 88 11.62 -1.99 -1.40
N THR A 89 12.40 -1.58 -2.39
CA THR A 89 12.90 -2.46 -3.44
C THR A 89 14.42 -2.38 -3.50
N GLN A 90 15.06 -3.46 -3.87
CA GLN A 90 16.52 -3.58 -3.86
C GLN A 90 17.06 -4.06 -5.20
N SER A 91 18.21 -3.54 -5.57
CA SER A 91 18.99 -3.99 -6.72
C SER A 91 20.46 -4.17 -6.32
N GLU A 92 21.02 -5.31 -6.63
CA GLU A 92 22.45 -5.56 -6.33
C GLU A 92 23.37 -4.59 -7.06
N LYS A 93 22.98 -4.16 -8.25
CA LYS A 93 23.82 -3.27 -9.08
C LYS A 93 23.51 -1.79 -8.91
N ASP A 94 22.33 -1.42 -8.44
CA ASP A 94 21.86 -0.03 -8.47
C ASP A 94 21.56 0.56 -7.09
N GLY A 95 21.42 -0.25 -6.05
CA GLY A 95 21.17 0.16 -4.68
C GLY A 95 19.76 -0.12 -4.20
N GLY A 96 19.14 0.84 -3.53
CA GLY A 96 17.80 0.68 -2.93
C GLY A 96 16.87 1.84 -3.27
N LEU A 97 15.59 1.53 -3.35
CA LEU A 97 14.52 2.53 -3.49
C LEU A 97 13.58 2.41 -2.29
N VAL A 98 13.28 3.54 -1.67
CA VAL A 98 12.26 3.66 -0.63
C VAL A 98 11.12 4.49 -1.18
N TRP A 99 9.96 3.88 -1.30
CA TRP A 99 8.75 4.47 -1.86
C TRP A 99 7.81 4.88 -0.74
N ARG A 100 7.26 6.07 -0.81
CA ARG A 100 6.19 6.53 0.08
C ARG A 100 5.13 7.21 -0.75
N GLY A 101 3.91 6.78 -0.59
CA GLY A 101 2.82 7.32 -1.38
C GLY A 101 1.47 7.15 -0.76
N THR A 102 0.48 7.64 -1.48
CA THR A 102 -0.92 7.61 -1.09
C THR A 102 -1.76 7.17 -2.29
N VAL A 103 -2.63 6.22 -2.05
CA VAL A 103 -3.67 5.82 -3.00
C VAL A 103 -4.98 6.44 -2.53
N ARG A 104 -5.61 7.20 -3.41
CA ARG A 104 -6.90 7.86 -3.17
C ARG A 104 -7.83 7.57 -4.34
N GLY A 105 -8.78 6.65 -4.14
CA GLY A 105 -9.63 6.19 -5.24
C GLY A 105 -8.80 5.62 -6.39
N ASP A 106 -8.92 6.24 -7.56
CA ASP A 106 -8.24 5.81 -8.78
C ASP A 106 -6.85 6.45 -8.99
N THR A 107 -6.36 7.19 -8.02
CA THR A 107 -5.09 7.91 -8.16
C THR A 107 -4.05 7.40 -7.18
N ILE A 108 -2.79 7.46 -7.60
CA ILE A 108 -1.62 7.20 -6.78
C ILE A 108 -0.66 8.37 -6.92
N GLU A 109 -0.07 8.80 -5.81
CA GLU A 109 0.98 9.80 -5.82
C GLU A 109 1.93 9.63 -4.65
N GLY A 110 3.13 10.11 -4.79
CA GLY A 110 4.10 10.07 -3.72
C GLY A 110 5.51 10.40 -4.18
N THR A 111 6.45 9.92 -3.42
CA THR A 111 7.87 10.12 -3.64
C THR A 111 8.63 8.80 -3.49
N PHE A 112 9.77 8.72 -4.12
CA PHE A 112 10.72 7.67 -3.80
C PHE A 112 12.13 8.24 -3.72
N VAL A 113 12.94 7.67 -2.85
CA VAL A 113 14.33 8.05 -2.65
C VAL A 113 15.21 6.93 -3.17
N HIS A 114 16.12 7.29 -4.06
CA HIS A 114 17.11 6.38 -4.60
C HIS A 114 18.39 6.48 -3.78
N TYR A 115 18.69 5.43 -3.02
CA TYR A 115 19.94 5.24 -2.31
C TYR A 115 20.90 4.49 -3.22
N ARG A 116 21.67 5.25 -4.00
CA ARG A 116 22.57 4.67 -5.01
C ARG A 116 23.67 3.84 -4.36
N LYS A 117 24.06 2.77 -5.05
CA LYS A 117 25.19 1.96 -4.63
C LYS A 117 26.47 2.79 -4.71
N GLY A 118 27.24 2.81 -3.62
CA GLY A 118 28.54 3.45 -3.59
C GLY A 118 29.60 2.69 -4.37
N TRP A 119 30.66 3.38 -4.71
CA TRP A 119 31.84 2.82 -5.38
C TRP A 119 33.11 3.45 -4.80
N MET A 120 34.27 2.96 -5.17
CA MET A 120 35.55 3.26 -4.51
C MET A 120 35.84 4.75 -4.36
N LEU A 121 35.51 5.59 -5.35
CA LEU A 121 35.73 7.04 -5.32
C LEU A 121 34.56 7.82 -4.70
N ASN A 122 33.39 7.19 -4.55
CA ASN A 122 32.22 7.77 -3.92
C ASN A 122 31.43 6.69 -3.16
N PRO A 123 31.90 6.30 -1.96
CA PRO A 123 31.31 5.18 -1.23
C PRO A 123 29.91 5.47 -0.68
N ASN A 124 29.56 6.75 -0.50
CA ASN A 124 28.28 7.17 0.04
C ASN A 124 27.67 8.28 -0.83
N PRO A 125 27.15 7.95 -2.03
CA PRO A 125 26.52 8.94 -2.89
C PRO A 125 25.32 9.59 -2.20
N GLU A 126 25.08 10.87 -2.48
CA GLU A 126 23.88 11.57 -2.02
C GLU A 126 22.63 10.87 -2.55
N PRO A 127 21.61 10.61 -1.68
CA PRO A 127 20.34 10.10 -2.13
C PRO A 127 19.63 11.07 -3.06
N VAL A 128 18.91 10.54 -4.04
CA VAL A 128 18.15 11.35 -5.00
C VAL A 128 16.67 11.13 -4.78
N GLU A 129 15.93 12.20 -4.53
CA GLU A 129 14.48 12.16 -4.35
C GLU A 129 13.76 12.36 -5.68
N HIS A 130 12.72 11.54 -5.90
CA HIS A 130 11.86 11.57 -7.07
C HIS A 130 10.41 11.68 -6.64
N TRP A 131 9.57 12.17 -7.53
CA TRP A 131 8.12 12.15 -7.40
C TRP A 131 7.52 11.14 -8.38
N PHE A 132 6.35 10.61 -8.07
CA PHE A 132 5.54 9.82 -9.00
C PHE A 132 4.07 10.16 -8.86
N LYS A 133 3.34 10.02 -9.96
CA LYS A 133 1.93 10.32 -10.05
C LYS A 133 1.27 9.45 -11.10
N GLY A 134 0.13 8.86 -10.79
CA GLY A 134 -0.55 7.98 -11.74
C GLY A 134 -2.01 7.75 -11.45
N ARG A 135 -2.58 6.90 -12.30
CA ARG A 135 -3.97 6.48 -12.24
C ARG A 135 -4.09 4.98 -12.39
N VAL A 136 -5.19 4.42 -11.89
CA VAL A 136 -5.54 3.02 -12.11
C VAL A 136 -5.45 2.71 -13.60
N LYS A 137 -4.80 1.58 -13.89
CA LYS A 137 -4.73 1.06 -15.25
C LYS A 137 -6.11 0.57 -15.68
N SER A 138 -6.61 1.12 -16.77
CA SER A 138 -7.88 0.71 -17.38
C SER A 138 -7.71 -0.48 -18.32
#